data_949411378ad1dc4199b96cb41bfcedf2
#
_entry.id   949411378ad1dc4199b96cb41bfcedf2
#
_cell.length_a   1.000
_cell.length_b   1.000
_cell.length_c   1.000
_cell.angle_alpha   90.00
_cell.angle_beta   90.00
_cell.angle_gamma   90.00
#
_symmetry.space_group_name_H-M   'P 1'
#
loop_
_entity.id
_entity.type
_entity.pdbx_description
1 polymer ?
#
loop_
_entity_poly.entity_id
_entity_poly.type
_entity_poly.pdbx_seq_one_letter_code
_entity_poly.pdbx_strand_id
1 'polypeptide(L)'
;VTTNYLETMKAGLIGIIFSMAALQLAAQKNCVSHSYEQEQISIDRSLKDRNNAIESFVKNQLAQGSVLRTEGAESVFKIPVVVHILYHYPSEKISDEQVYSQIDALNKAFRRKNADTANTPSWFRPLAADCEIEFQLAISDPSCRSTSGIIRKYTPIKRWEANDKMKFSSEMGSDAWDSKSYLNIWVCNLESVAGYSSVMGGPAEKDGIVIGFSAFGTNTGMAGYDMGKTAVHEVGHWLGLRHLWGDEYCGDDGIADTPKQAGNNVGCPTGIRASCNNGSTGDMYMNYMDFTSDACMNLFTKGQKEKMRALFATGGLRNPLLSSKGLQMPLIMESPLPEQDPKWLEV
;
A
#
# COMPACT_ATOMS: atom_id res chain seq x y z
N VAL A 1 -38.48 -1.38 -83.17
CA VAL A 1 -37.11 -0.92 -83.12
C VAL A 1 -36.85 -0.38 -81.75
N THR A 2 -36.49 -1.19 -80.80
CA THR A 2 -36.13 -0.79 -79.43
C THR A 2 -35.04 -1.69 -78.95
N THR A 3 -33.87 -1.12 -78.75
CA THR A 3 -32.72 -1.75 -78.18
C THR A 3 -32.71 -1.55 -76.67
N ASN A 4 -32.72 -2.63 -75.91
CA ASN A 4 -32.56 -2.65 -74.46
C ASN A 4 -31.11 -2.65 -74.13
N TYR A 5 -30.63 -1.68 -73.28
CA TYR A 5 -29.38 -1.70 -72.61
C TYR A 5 -29.58 -2.14 -71.15
N LEU A 6 -29.09 -3.32 -70.79
CA LEU A 6 -28.90 -3.75 -69.40
C LEU A 6 -27.55 -3.27 -68.93
N GLU A 7 -27.51 -2.28 -68.10
CA GLU A 7 -26.32 -1.95 -67.31
C GLU A 7 -26.36 -2.71 -66.00
N THR A 8 -25.40 -3.57 -65.83
CA THR A 8 -25.11 -4.26 -64.57
C THR A 8 -24.45 -3.33 -63.61
N MET A 9 -25.17 -2.87 -62.58
CA MET A 9 -24.58 -2.18 -61.44
C MET A 9 -23.89 -3.22 -60.55
N LYS A 10 -22.54 -3.21 -60.54
CA LYS A 10 -21.73 -3.88 -59.51
C LYS A 10 -21.82 -3.06 -58.22
N ALA A 11 -22.61 -3.50 -57.27
CA ALA A 11 -22.57 -2.98 -55.90
C ALA A 11 -21.27 -3.43 -55.22
N GLY A 12 -20.34 -2.52 -55.10
CA GLY A 12 -19.15 -2.73 -54.28
C GLY A 12 -19.53 -2.66 -52.78
N LEU A 13 -19.45 -3.80 -52.14
CA LEU A 13 -19.61 -3.90 -50.68
C LEU A 13 -18.34 -3.32 -50.02
N ILE A 14 -18.36 -2.06 -49.59
CA ILE A 14 -17.33 -1.48 -48.76
C ILE A 14 -17.57 -2.01 -47.33
N GLY A 15 -16.83 -3.06 -47.00
CA GLY A 15 -16.77 -3.56 -45.64
C GLY A 15 -16.06 -2.53 -44.73
N ILE A 16 -16.80 -1.77 -43.97
CA ILE A 16 -16.26 -0.95 -42.88
C ILE A 16 -15.87 -1.93 -41.76
N ILE A 17 -14.61 -2.26 -41.73
CA ILE A 17 -13.98 -2.94 -40.58
C ILE A 17 -13.95 -1.92 -39.46
N PHE A 18 -14.95 -1.93 -38.58
CA PHE A 18 -14.87 -1.30 -37.27
C PHE A 18 -13.80 -2.07 -36.47
N SER A 19 -12.58 -1.57 -36.47
CA SER A 19 -11.58 -1.95 -35.49
C SER A 19 -12.09 -1.46 -34.14
N MET A 20 -12.72 -2.35 -33.37
CA MET A 20 -12.90 -2.16 -31.94
C MET A 20 -11.49 -2.20 -31.31
N ALA A 21 -10.84 -1.05 -31.29
CA ALA A 21 -9.77 -0.82 -30.33
C ALA A 21 -10.43 -0.89 -28.95
N ALA A 22 -10.35 -2.08 -28.32
CA ALA A 22 -10.65 -2.20 -26.91
C ALA A 22 -9.65 -1.25 -26.21
N LEU A 23 -10.13 -0.07 -25.81
CA LEU A 23 -9.43 0.72 -24.81
C LEU A 23 -9.37 -0.20 -23.58
N GLN A 24 -8.23 -0.87 -23.41
CA GLN A 24 -7.86 -1.39 -22.11
C GLN A 24 -7.71 -0.14 -21.23
N LEU A 25 -8.74 0.21 -20.46
CA LEU A 25 -8.55 1.05 -19.30
C LEU A 25 -7.51 0.31 -18.45
N ALA A 26 -6.26 0.73 -18.57
CA ALA A 26 -5.24 0.29 -17.63
C ALA A 26 -5.77 0.65 -16.24
N ALA A 27 -5.95 -0.35 -15.39
CA ALA A 27 -6.32 -0.12 -14.01
C ALA A 27 -5.29 0.87 -13.44
N GLN A 28 -5.74 2.06 -13.07
CA GLN A 28 -4.88 3.05 -12.48
C GLN A 28 -4.79 2.74 -10.98
N LYS A 29 -3.58 2.78 -10.43
CA LYS A 29 -3.41 2.69 -8.98
C LYS A 29 -4.05 3.93 -8.36
N ASN A 30 -5.18 3.74 -7.71
CA ASN A 30 -5.87 4.81 -7.00
C ASN A 30 -5.61 4.62 -5.51
N CYS A 31 -4.58 5.29 -4.99
CA CYS A 31 -4.41 5.54 -3.58
C CYS A 31 -5.22 6.79 -3.22
N VAL A 32 -6.01 6.71 -2.17
CA VAL A 32 -6.83 7.83 -1.69
C VAL A 32 -6.38 8.31 -0.31
N SER A 33 -5.20 7.93 0.15
CA SER A 33 -4.69 8.25 1.49
C SER A 33 -4.69 9.76 1.76
N HIS A 34 -4.33 10.59 0.78
CA HIS A 34 -4.37 12.05 0.94
C HIS A 34 -5.80 12.58 1.06
N SER A 35 -6.70 12.23 0.12
CA SER A 35 -8.10 12.69 0.19
C SER A 35 -8.83 12.17 1.43
N TYR A 36 -8.55 10.93 1.83
CA TYR A 36 -9.03 10.35 3.07
C TYR A 36 -8.50 11.12 4.29
N GLU A 37 -7.22 11.48 4.34
CA GLU A 37 -6.65 12.32 5.41
C GLU A 37 -7.36 13.67 5.52
N GLN A 38 -7.58 14.35 4.39
CA GLN A 38 -8.29 15.64 4.37
C GLN A 38 -9.72 15.51 4.88
N GLU A 39 -10.42 14.44 4.52
CA GLU A 39 -11.77 14.16 5.04
C GLU A 39 -11.72 13.92 6.55
N GLN A 40 -10.82 13.08 7.06
CA GLN A 40 -10.71 12.82 8.50
C GLN A 40 -10.35 14.08 9.29
N ILE A 41 -9.47 14.96 8.76
CA ILE A 41 -9.15 16.25 9.37
C ILE A 41 -10.37 17.18 9.36
N SER A 42 -11.24 17.12 8.35
CA SER A 42 -12.47 17.90 8.32
C SER A 42 -13.46 17.48 9.41
N ILE A 43 -13.47 16.19 9.75
CA ILE A 43 -14.31 15.59 10.82
C ILE A 43 -13.69 15.88 12.20
N ASP A 44 -12.40 15.68 12.36
CA ASP A 44 -11.65 15.93 13.60
C ASP A 44 -10.44 16.84 13.33
N ARG A 45 -10.63 18.15 13.55
CA ARG A 45 -9.57 19.16 13.34
C ARG A 45 -8.34 18.94 14.21
N SER A 46 -8.49 18.31 15.38
CA SER A 46 -7.34 18.03 16.27
C SER A 46 -6.37 16.99 15.68
N LEU A 47 -6.79 16.25 14.67
CA LEU A 47 -5.94 15.36 13.90
C LEU A 47 -4.78 16.11 13.25
N LYS A 48 -5.02 17.30 12.73
CA LYS A 48 -3.99 18.15 12.14
C LYS A 48 -2.91 18.52 13.16
N ASP A 49 -3.31 18.86 14.38
CA ASP A 49 -2.33 19.23 15.43
C ASP A 49 -1.52 18.01 15.87
N ARG A 50 -2.15 16.83 15.99
CA ARG A 50 -1.45 15.58 16.30
C ARG A 50 -0.46 15.21 15.19
N ASN A 51 -0.87 15.31 13.91
CA ASN A 51 0.00 15.04 12.77
C ASN A 51 1.19 16.02 12.77
N ASN A 52 0.96 17.32 12.95
CA ASN A 52 2.01 18.33 13.05
C ASN A 52 2.99 18.06 14.21
N ALA A 53 2.49 17.59 15.36
CA ALA A 53 3.35 17.22 16.48
C ALA A 53 4.26 16.03 16.15
N ILE A 54 3.73 15.01 15.45
CA ILE A 54 4.51 13.85 14.99
C ILE A 54 5.55 14.28 13.94
N GLU A 55 5.18 15.10 12.95
CA GLU A 55 6.13 15.62 11.95
C GLU A 55 7.24 16.45 12.62
N SER A 56 6.90 17.27 13.63
CA SER A 56 7.88 18.04 14.39
C SER A 56 8.82 17.13 15.19
N PHE A 57 8.29 16.06 15.80
CA PHE A 57 9.09 15.03 16.47
C PHE A 57 10.08 14.39 15.49
N VAL A 58 9.61 13.93 14.33
CA VAL A 58 10.46 13.31 13.30
C VAL A 58 11.56 14.29 12.85
N LYS A 59 11.20 15.54 12.55
CA LYS A 59 12.17 16.57 12.17
C LYS A 59 13.26 16.78 13.23
N ASN A 60 12.89 16.80 14.51
CA ASN A 60 13.83 16.92 15.61
C ASN A 60 14.76 15.71 15.71
N GLN A 61 14.24 14.49 15.53
CA GLN A 61 15.04 13.26 15.54
C GLN A 61 16.07 13.27 14.39
N LEU A 62 15.66 13.66 13.20
CA LEU A 62 16.54 13.77 12.03
C LEU A 62 17.65 14.83 12.27
N ALA A 63 17.31 15.99 12.83
CA ALA A 63 18.27 17.05 13.11
C ALA A 63 19.33 16.65 14.16
N GLN A 64 18.96 15.79 15.12
CA GLN A 64 19.87 15.28 16.16
C GLN A 64 20.77 14.13 15.67
N GLY A 65 20.52 13.59 14.46
CA GLY A 65 21.21 12.41 13.93
C GLY A 65 21.01 11.15 14.78
N SER A 66 19.99 11.13 15.64
CA SER A 66 19.71 10.06 16.59
C SER A 66 19.21 8.77 15.91
N VAL A 67 18.65 8.89 14.71
CA VAL A 67 18.13 7.76 13.93
C VAL A 67 19.26 6.82 13.45
N LEU A 68 20.49 7.31 13.40
CA LEU A 68 21.67 6.58 12.91
C LEU A 68 22.50 5.93 14.04
N ARG A 69 22.18 6.18 15.32
CA ARG A 69 23.02 5.78 16.47
C ARG A 69 22.25 5.02 17.53
N THR A 70 21.70 3.88 17.20
CA THR A 70 21.43 2.87 18.24
C THR A 70 22.65 1.94 18.31
N GLU A 71 23.69 2.36 19.05
CA GLU A 71 24.76 1.45 19.43
C GLU A 71 24.14 0.28 20.23
N GLY A 72 24.20 -0.93 19.66
CA GLY A 72 23.74 -2.16 20.32
C GLY A 72 22.29 -2.60 20.07
N ALA A 73 21.47 -1.84 19.34
CA ALA A 73 20.14 -2.32 18.93
C ALA A 73 20.22 -3.10 17.59
N GLU A 74 19.35 -4.10 17.42
CA GLU A 74 19.19 -4.78 16.14
C GLU A 74 18.99 -3.72 15.03
N SER A 75 19.81 -3.78 13.99
CA SER A 75 19.73 -2.82 12.88
C SER A 75 18.40 -2.90 12.16
N VAL A 76 17.70 -4.02 12.25
CA VAL A 76 16.46 -4.34 11.56
C VAL A 76 15.29 -4.35 12.54
N PHE A 77 14.32 -3.46 12.30
CA PHE A 77 13.06 -3.44 13.05
C PHE A 77 12.11 -4.50 12.54
N LYS A 78 11.58 -5.35 13.44
CA LYS A 78 10.61 -6.38 13.11
C LYS A 78 9.22 -5.95 13.56
N ILE A 79 8.29 -5.87 12.62
CA ILE A 79 6.92 -5.39 12.85
C ILE A 79 5.97 -6.59 12.80
N PRO A 80 5.28 -6.90 13.91
CA PRO A 80 4.21 -7.90 13.91
C PRO A 80 3.03 -7.43 13.08
N VAL A 81 2.51 -8.29 12.21
CA VAL A 81 1.42 -8.02 11.29
C VAL A 81 0.25 -8.94 11.60
N VAL A 82 -0.96 -8.38 11.61
CA VAL A 82 -2.21 -9.13 11.52
C VAL A 82 -2.96 -8.74 10.24
N VAL A 83 -3.46 -9.75 9.53
CA VAL A 83 -4.21 -9.57 8.28
C VAL A 83 -5.66 -9.97 8.52
N HIS A 84 -6.58 -9.00 8.38
CA HIS A 84 -8.03 -9.17 8.52
C HIS A 84 -8.64 -9.32 7.13
N ILE A 85 -9.00 -10.53 6.72
CA ILE A 85 -9.60 -10.83 5.42
C ILE A 85 -11.11 -10.83 5.57
N LEU A 86 -11.77 -9.82 4.97
CA LEU A 86 -13.22 -9.71 4.93
C LEU A 86 -13.70 -10.17 3.56
N TYR A 87 -14.56 -11.18 3.52
CA TYR A 87 -15.02 -11.76 2.27
C TYR A 87 -16.54 -11.95 2.26
N HIS A 88 -17.15 -11.66 1.11
CA HIS A 88 -18.54 -11.98 0.81
C HIS A 88 -18.63 -13.17 -0.16
N TYR A 89 -17.78 -13.15 -1.19
CA TYR A 89 -17.70 -14.23 -2.17
C TYR A 89 -16.48 -15.12 -1.89
N PRO A 90 -16.55 -16.43 -2.25
CA PRO A 90 -15.41 -17.34 -2.09
C PRO A 90 -14.11 -16.84 -2.73
N SER A 91 -14.20 -16.10 -3.86
CA SER A 91 -13.05 -15.53 -4.54
C SER A 91 -12.34 -14.41 -3.75
N GLU A 92 -12.99 -13.82 -2.76
CA GLU A 92 -12.43 -12.80 -1.88
C GLU A 92 -11.73 -13.41 -0.64
N LYS A 93 -12.00 -14.70 -0.35
CA LYS A 93 -11.38 -15.45 0.73
C LYS A 93 -9.98 -15.91 0.29
N ILE A 94 -9.06 -14.95 0.20
CA ILE A 94 -7.70 -15.19 -0.26
C ILE A 94 -6.97 -16.25 0.58
N SER A 95 -6.06 -17.02 -0.07
CA SER A 95 -5.32 -18.10 0.58
C SER A 95 -4.20 -17.61 1.50
N ASP A 96 -3.66 -18.50 2.33
CA ASP A 96 -2.49 -18.21 3.15
C ASP A 96 -1.26 -17.94 2.28
N GLU A 97 -1.10 -18.64 1.16
CA GLU A 97 -0.01 -18.43 0.21
C GLU A 97 -0.04 -17.02 -0.38
N GLN A 98 -1.24 -16.48 -0.65
CA GLN A 98 -1.38 -15.11 -1.12
C GLN A 98 -0.98 -14.12 -0.02
N VAL A 99 -1.34 -14.38 1.24
CA VAL A 99 -0.89 -13.56 2.38
C VAL A 99 0.63 -13.64 2.54
N TYR A 100 1.22 -14.84 2.49
CA TYR A 100 2.67 -15.01 2.59
C TYR A 100 3.40 -14.30 1.45
N SER A 101 2.85 -14.32 0.24
CA SER A 101 3.43 -13.60 -0.90
C SER A 101 3.43 -12.07 -0.69
N GLN A 102 2.42 -11.54 0.02
CA GLN A 102 2.39 -10.12 0.37
C GLN A 102 3.44 -9.75 1.42
N ILE A 103 3.59 -10.57 2.46
CA ILE A 103 4.63 -10.35 3.48
C ILE A 103 6.03 -10.44 2.84
N ASP A 104 6.25 -11.36 1.92
CA ASP A 104 7.50 -11.47 1.16
C ASP A 104 7.74 -10.23 0.28
N ALA A 105 6.71 -9.72 -0.41
CA ALA A 105 6.80 -8.50 -1.21
C ALA A 105 7.15 -7.27 -0.35
N LEU A 106 6.51 -7.11 0.83
CA LEU A 106 6.87 -6.07 1.79
C LEU A 106 8.33 -6.17 2.21
N ASN A 107 8.77 -7.37 2.61
CA ASN A 107 10.13 -7.59 3.07
C ASN A 107 11.15 -7.36 1.96
N LYS A 108 10.90 -7.82 0.74
CA LYS A 108 11.77 -7.56 -0.40
C LYS A 108 11.90 -6.07 -0.68
N ALA A 109 10.80 -5.31 -0.64
CA ALA A 109 10.81 -3.87 -0.92
C ALA A 109 11.53 -3.08 0.19
N PHE A 110 11.15 -3.27 1.46
CA PHE A 110 11.72 -2.54 2.59
C PHE A 110 13.16 -2.94 2.92
N ARG A 111 13.61 -4.12 2.51
CA ARG A 111 14.99 -4.60 2.64
C ARG A 111 15.79 -4.47 1.34
N ARG A 112 15.23 -3.80 0.33
CA ARG A 112 15.87 -3.65 -0.99
C ARG A 112 16.43 -4.98 -1.54
N LYS A 113 15.68 -6.08 -1.36
CA LYS A 113 16.04 -7.43 -1.83
C LYS A 113 15.24 -7.87 -3.06
N ASN A 114 14.41 -7.00 -3.62
CA ASN A 114 13.65 -7.24 -4.84
C ASN A 114 14.60 -7.30 -6.06
N ALA A 115 14.37 -8.24 -6.96
CA ALA A 115 15.25 -8.46 -8.13
C ALA A 115 15.28 -7.24 -9.08
N ASP A 116 14.16 -6.50 -9.16
CA ASP A 116 14.01 -5.31 -10.00
C ASP A 116 14.78 -4.07 -9.50
N THR A 117 15.48 -4.14 -8.37
CA THR A 117 16.47 -3.11 -7.97
C THR A 117 17.56 -2.89 -9.02
N ALA A 118 17.83 -3.89 -9.86
CA ALA A 118 18.73 -3.77 -11.01
C ALA A 118 18.25 -2.72 -12.03
N ASN A 119 16.93 -2.48 -12.11
CA ASN A 119 16.30 -1.52 -13.02
C ASN A 119 16.34 -0.07 -12.49
N THR A 120 16.83 0.16 -11.27
CA THR A 120 16.99 1.51 -10.73
C THR A 120 17.96 2.30 -11.62
N PRO A 121 17.56 3.49 -12.17
CA PRO A 121 18.44 4.32 -12.94
C PRO A 121 19.74 4.65 -12.20
N SER A 122 20.87 4.71 -12.94
CA SER A 122 22.19 4.88 -12.33
C SER A 122 22.30 6.14 -11.45
N TRP A 123 21.62 7.21 -11.81
CA TRP A 123 21.62 8.48 -11.06
C TRP A 123 20.78 8.45 -9.78
N PHE A 124 19.77 7.57 -9.67
CA PHE A 124 18.98 7.36 -8.45
C PHE A 124 19.52 6.22 -7.58
N ARG A 125 20.35 5.33 -8.15
CA ARG A 125 20.91 4.18 -7.43
C ARG A 125 21.67 4.55 -6.15
N PRO A 126 22.46 5.66 -6.10
CA PRO A 126 23.13 6.10 -4.86
C PRO A 126 22.20 6.57 -3.76
N LEU A 127 20.95 6.95 -4.10
CA LEU A 127 19.94 7.43 -3.17
C LEU A 127 19.12 6.28 -2.57
N ALA A 128 19.04 5.15 -3.26
CA ALA A 128 18.22 4.02 -2.86
C ALA A 128 18.72 3.36 -1.56
N ALA A 129 17.80 2.97 -0.69
CA ALA A 129 18.11 2.46 0.64
C ALA A 129 17.50 1.08 0.93
N ASP A 130 18.19 0.26 1.72
CA ASP A 130 17.60 -0.77 2.58
C ASP A 130 17.01 -0.04 3.80
N CYS A 131 15.70 -0.10 3.98
CA CYS A 131 15.03 0.59 5.09
C CYS A 131 15.25 -0.08 6.44
N GLU A 132 15.79 -1.32 6.45
CA GLU A 132 16.05 -2.12 7.67
C GLU A 132 14.75 -2.32 8.50
N ILE A 133 13.62 -2.53 7.83
CA ILE A 133 12.34 -2.86 8.43
C ILE A 133 11.87 -4.18 7.83
N GLU A 134 11.42 -5.10 8.66
CA GLU A 134 10.86 -6.39 8.29
C GLU A 134 9.48 -6.58 8.90
N PHE A 135 8.62 -7.26 8.18
CA PHE A 135 7.24 -7.57 8.56
C PHE A 135 7.11 -9.07 8.76
N GLN A 136 6.49 -9.46 9.87
CA GLN A 136 6.27 -10.87 10.20
C GLN A 136 4.84 -11.04 10.68
N LEU A 137 4.16 -12.09 10.21
CA LEU A 137 2.84 -12.43 10.75
C LEU A 137 2.96 -12.70 12.24
N ALA A 138 2.02 -12.18 13.01
CA ALA A 138 1.96 -12.41 14.44
C ALA A 138 1.79 -13.90 14.74
N ILE A 139 2.53 -14.40 15.73
CA ILE A 139 2.40 -15.76 16.26
C ILE A 139 1.68 -15.78 17.62
N SER A 140 1.51 -14.60 18.24
CA SER A 140 0.75 -14.40 19.48
C SER A 140 -0.28 -13.29 19.28
N ASP A 141 -1.53 -13.55 19.65
CA ASP A 141 -2.63 -12.57 19.58
C ASP A 141 -2.59 -11.61 20.81
N PRO A 142 -3.44 -10.56 20.86
CA PRO A 142 -3.49 -9.64 22.00
C PRO A 142 -3.78 -10.30 23.36
N SER A 143 -4.37 -11.50 23.35
CA SER A 143 -4.62 -12.31 24.56
C SER A 143 -3.50 -13.32 24.85
N CYS A 144 -2.37 -13.20 24.16
CA CYS A 144 -1.24 -14.13 24.25
C CYS A 144 -1.57 -15.59 23.84
N ARG A 145 -2.56 -15.78 22.98
CA ARG A 145 -2.89 -17.08 22.38
C ARG A 145 -2.10 -17.27 21.08
N SER A 146 -1.88 -18.54 20.74
CA SER A 146 -1.30 -18.89 19.44
C SER A 146 -2.19 -18.41 18.30
N THR A 147 -1.57 -17.87 17.25
CA THR A 147 -2.26 -17.38 16.05
C THR A 147 -1.39 -17.55 14.81
N SER A 148 -2.01 -17.60 13.64
CA SER A 148 -1.31 -17.47 12.35
C SER A 148 -1.09 -16.02 11.92
N GLY A 149 -1.65 -15.05 12.66
CA GLY A 149 -1.69 -13.64 12.22
C GLY A 149 -2.65 -13.38 11.06
N ILE A 150 -3.50 -14.37 10.69
CA ILE A 150 -4.46 -14.26 9.59
C ILE A 150 -5.87 -14.53 10.15
N ILE A 151 -6.73 -13.53 10.02
CA ILE A 151 -8.12 -13.60 10.43
C ILE A 151 -8.98 -13.59 9.18
N ARG A 152 -9.91 -14.55 9.05
CA ARG A 152 -10.89 -14.58 7.97
C ARG A 152 -12.28 -14.42 8.55
N LYS A 153 -13.00 -13.45 8.04
CA LYS A 153 -14.35 -13.14 8.50
C LYS A 153 -15.29 -12.98 7.31
N TYR A 154 -16.34 -13.78 7.31
CA TYR A 154 -17.45 -13.56 6.38
C TYR A 154 -18.16 -12.26 6.71
N THR A 155 -18.57 -11.53 5.67
CA THR A 155 -19.36 -10.30 5.79
C THR A 155 -20.51 -10.29 4.78
N PRO A 156 -21.71 -9.80 5.14
CA PRO A 156 -22.79 -9.59 4.17
C PRO A 156 -22.51 -8.40 3.24
N ILE A 157 -21.49 -7.60 3.53
CA ILE A 157 -21.13 -6.41 2.73
C ILE A 157 -20.35 -6.86 1.50
N LYS A 158 -20.91 -6.58 0.30
CA LYS A 158 -20.33 -6.99 -0.98
C LYS A 158 -19.16 -6.12 -1.43
N ARG A 159 -19.18 -4.83 -1.07
CA ARG A 159 -18.16 -3.83 -1.41
C ARG A 159 -18.02 -2.83 -0.30
N TRP A 160 -16.80 -2.37 -0.06
CA TRP A 160 -16.45 -1.41 0.96
C TRP A 160 -15.94 -0.12 0.33
N GLU A 161 -16.38 1.00 0.85
CA GLU A 161 -15.83 2.31 0.53
C GLU A 161 -14.63 2.63 1.43
N ALA A 162 -13.81 3.61 1.06
CA ALA A 162 -12.67 4.05 1.86
C ALA A 162 -13.12 4.94 3.06
N ASN A 163 -13.99 4.39 3.92
CA ASN A 163 -14.66 5.09 5.03
C ASN A 163 -14.47 4.43 6.40
N ASP A 164 -13.52 3.50 6.51
CA ASP A 164 -13.15 2.73 7.72
C ASP A 164 -14.20 1.76 8.27
N LYS A 165 -15.39 1.64 7.73
CA LYS A 165 -16.42 0.72 8.26
C LYS A 165 -15.94 -0.72 8.35
N MET A 166 -15.06 -1.16 7.41
CA MET A 166 -14.45 -2.50 7.45
C MET A 166 -13.58 -2.74 8.70
N LYS A 167 -13.20 -1.70 9.42
CA LYS A 167 -12.36 -1.78 10.62
C LYS A 167 -13.16 -2.01 11.91
N PHE A 168 -14.50 -2.14 11.82
CA PHE A 168 -15.39 -2.27 12.98
C PHE A 168 -16.31 -3.46 12.85
N SER A 169 -16.32 -4.33 13.87
CA SER A 169 -17.24 -5.47 13.94
C SER A 169 -18.71 -5.05 14.04
N SER A 170 -18.98 -3.89 14.63
CA SER A 170 -20.31 -3.26 14.66
C SER A 170 -20.85 -2.90 13.28
N GLU A 171 -19.97 -2.70 12.29
CA GLU A 171 -20.28 -2.44 10.89
C GLU A 171 -20.12 -3.69 10.01
N MET A 172 -20.13 -4.89 10.59
CA MET A 172 -19.87 -6.17 9.92
C MET A 172 -18.44 -6.33 9.40
N GLY A 173 -17.51 -5.48 9.84
CA GLY A 173 -16.08 -5.56 9.58
C GLY A 173 -15.32 -6.35 10.65
N SER A 174 -14.04 -6.08 10.83
CA SER A 174 -13.15 -6.73 11.81
C SER A 174 -12.40 -5.69 12.63
N ASP A 175 -12.52 -5.75 13.95
CA ASP A 175 -11.87 -4.80 14.85
C ASP A 175 -10.34 -4.93 14.79
N ALA A 176 -9.66 -3.78 14.92
CA ALA A 176 -8.22 -3.74 14.99
C ALA A 176 -7.68 -4.50 16.23
N TRP A 177 -6.53 -5.15 16.07
CA TRP A 177 -5.69 -5.48 17.20
C TRP A 177 -4.95 -4.22 17.67
N ASP A 178 -4.45 -4.24 18.92
CA ASP A 178 -3.72 -3.10 19.50
C ASP A 178 -2.64 -2.57 18.55
N SER A 179 -2.83 -1.37 18.01
CA SER A 179 -1.94 -0.74 17.03
C SER A 179 -0.56 -0.36 17.60
N LYS A 180 -0.40 -0.39 18.92
CA LYS A 180 0.92 -0.27 19.57
C LYS A 180 1.74 -1.56 19.50
N SER A 181 1.08 -2.67 19.20
CA SER A 181 1.68 -4.00 19.15
C SER A 181 1.64 -4.63 17.78
N TYR A 182 0.75 -4.20 16.88
CA TYR A 182 0.55 -4.83 15.57
C TYR A 182 0.31 -3.77 14.47
N LEU A 183 0.85 -4.02 13.30
CA LEU A 183 0.35 -3.42 12.07
C LEU A 183 -0.90 -4.21 11.66
N ASN A 184 -2.05 -3.54 11.64
CA ASN A 184 -3.30 -4.10 11.14
C ASN A 184 -3.40 -3.88 9.61
N ILE A 185 -3.69 -4.94 8.87
CA ILE A 185 -3.96 -4.87 7.44
C ILE A 185 -5.35 -5.45 7.18
N TRP A 186 -6.28 -4.63 6.68
CA TRP A 186 -7.57 -5.10 6.23
C TRP A 186 -7.53 -5.38 4.73
N VAL A 187 -8.00 -6.57 4.37
CA VAL A 187 -8.13 -7.00 2.97
C VAL A 187 -9.59 -7.24 2.69
N CYS A 188 -10.14 -6.53 1.72
CA CYS A 188 -11.56 -6.60 1.40
C CYS A 188 -11.83 -6.23 -0.06
N ASN A 189 -13.08 -6.35 -0.51
CA ASN A 189 -13.49 -5.86 -1.81
C ASN A 189 -13.71 -4.35 -1.75
N LEU A 190 -12.65 -3.58 -2.05
CA LEU A 190 -12.70 -2.11 -2.08
C LEU A 190 -13.31 -1.61 -3.37
N GLU A 191 -14.18 -0.61 -3.26
CA GLU A 191 -14.77 0.07 -4.39
C GLU A 191 -13.85 1.17 -4.91
N SER A 192 -13.51 1.10 -6.21
CA SER A 192 -12.81 2.15 -6.98
C SER A 192 -11.39 2.52 -6.53
N VAL A 193 -10.83 1.85 -5.51
CA VAL A 193 -9.47 2.13 -5.02
C VAL A 193 -8.69 0.84 -4.78
N ALA A 194 -7.37 0.89 -4.92
CA ALA A 194 -6.50 -0.25 -4.66
C ALA A 194 -6.16 -0.40 -3.18
N GLY A 195 -6.07 0.72 -2.44
CA GLY A 195 -5.78 0.75 -1.03
C GLY A 195 -5.76 2.15 -0.45
N TYR A 196 -5.64 2.23 0.86
CA TYR A 196 -5.37 3.46 1.60
C TYR A 196 -4.76 3.16 2.97
N SER A 197 -4.08 4.15 3.51
CA SER A 197 -3.52 4.14 4.87
C SER A 197 -4.37 4.96 5.83
N SER A 198 -4.38 4.59 7.10
CA SER A 198 -4.89 5.45 8.17
C SER A 198 -4.09 6.74 8.29
N VAL A 199 -4.74 7.78 8.82
CA VAL A 199 -4.08 9.05 9.11
C VAL A 199 -3.13 8.88 10.29
N MET A 200 -1.90 9.36 10.15
CA MET A 200 -0.90 9.33 11.21
C MET A 200 -1.38 10.15 12.42
N GLY A 201 -1.34 9.56 13.62
CA GLY A 201 -1.89 10.17 14.84
C GLY A 201 -3.41 10.11 14.95
N GLY A 202 -4.06 9.35 14.07
CA GLY A 202 -5.49 9.04 14.14
C GLY A 202 -5.86 8.10 15.28
N PRO A 203 -7.17 7.76 15.41
CA PRO A 203 -7.66 6.81 16.40
C PRO A 203 -6.99 5.44 16.26
N ALA A 204 -6.62 4.84 17.40
CA ALA A 204 -5.88 3.56 17.43
C ALA A 204 -6.66 2.41 16.77
N GLU A 205 -8.00 2.41 16.92
CA GLU A 205 -8.89 1.42 16.33
C GLU A 205 -9.01 1.51 14.80
N LYS A 206 -8.50 2.59 14.21
CA LYS A 206 -8.44 2.78 12.76
C LYS A 206 -7.03 2.59 12.19
N ASP A 207 -6.01 2.47 13.06
CA ASP A 207 -4.61 2.51 12.65
C ASP A 207 -4.18 1.25 11.89
N GLY A 208 -3.66 1.44 10.68
CA GLY A 208 -3.22 0.39 9.77
C GLY A 208 -3.51 0.75 8.31
N ILE A 209 -3.51 -0.25 7.44
CA ILE A 209 -3.77 -0.08 6.01
C ILE A 209 -4.95 -0.94 5.56
N VAL A 210 -5.61 -0.50 4.50
CA VAL A 210 -6.69 -1.24 3.84
C VAL A 210 -6.29 -1.48 2.39
N ILE A 211 -6.38 -2.72 1.92
CA ILE A 211 -5.99 -3.13 0.56
C ILE A 211 -7.12 -3.91 -0.09
N GLY A 212 -7.41 -3.61 -1.35
CA GLY A 212 -8.31 -4.43 -2.17
C GLY A 212 -7.76 -5.84 -2.34
N PHE A 213 -8.61 -6.87 -2.18
CA PHE A 213 -8.15 -8.28 -2.23
C PHE A 213 -7.44 -8.64 -3.54
N SER A 214 -7.80 -7.99 -4.65
CA SER A 214 -7.17 -8.18 -5.97
C SER A 214 -5.79 -7.51 -6.11
N ALA A 215 -5.44 -6.58 -5.21
CA ALA A 215 -4.15 -5.89 -5.19
C ALA A 215 -3.25 -6.37 -4.03
N PHE A 216 -3.69 -7.37 -3.26
CA PHE A 216 -2.98 -7.88 -2.10
C PHE A 216 -2.27 -9.20 -2.41
N GLY A 217 -0.95 -9.23 -2.30
CA GLY A 217 -0.11 -10.36 -2.67
C GLY A 217 0.41 -10.30 -4.09
N THR A 218 0.96 -11.42 -4.57
CA THR A 218 1.53 -11.51 -5.92
C THR A 218 0.71 -12.46 -6.79
N ASN A 219 0.77 -12.24 -8.13
CA ASN A 219 0.04 -13.05 -9.12
C ASN A 219 -1.48 -13.04 -8.92
N THR A 220 -2.03 -11.92 -8.50
CA THR A 220 -3.48 -11.76 -8.23
C THR A 220 -4.30 -11.60 -9.50
N GLY A 221 -3.65 -11.37 -10.64
CA GLY A 221 -4.29 -11.10 -11.94
C GLY A 221 -4.77 -9.65 -12.12
N MET A 222 -4.51 -8.76 -11.16
CA MET A 222 -4.77 -7.33 -11.32
C MET A 222 -3.69 -6.71 -12.21
N ALA A 223 -4.00 -6.50 -13.49
CA ALA A 223 -3.03 -6.02 -14.47
C ALA A 223 -2.29 -4.75 -14.00
N GLY A 224 -0.98 -4.83 -13.91
CA GLY A 224 -0.10 -3.73 -13.48
C GLY A 224 0.05 -3.55 -11.97
N TYR A 225 -0.73 -4.26 -11.14
CA TYR A 225 -0.75 -4.11 -9.67
C TYR A 225 -0.87 -5.46 -8.96
N ASP A 226 -0.15 -6.46 -9.44
CA ASP A 226 -0.19 -7.84 -8.98
C ASP A 226 1.15 -8.36 -8.42
N MET A 227 2.04 -7.44 -7.99
CA MET A 227 3.32 -7.76 -7.36
C MET A 227 3.38 -7.32 -5.89
N GLY A 228 2.24 -7.00 -5.29
CA GLY A 228 2.11 -6.63 -3.88
C GLY A 228 2.62 -5.22 -3.52
N LYS A 229 2.93 -4.38 -4.52
CA LYS A 229 3.52 -3.05 -4.26
C LYS A 229 2.49 -2.00 -3.88
N THR A 230 1.20 -2.27 -4.04
CA THR A 230 0.13 -1.46 -3.42
C THR A 230 0.29 -1.44 -1.90
N ALA A 231 0.44 -2.59 -1.25
CA ALA A 231 0.64 -2.62 0.20
C ALA A 231 1.99 -1.99 0.61
N VAL A 232 3.05 -2.10 -0.20
CA VAL A 232 4.33 -1.40 0.05
C VAL A 232 4.12 0.11 0.08
N HIS A 233 3.35 0.65 -0.84
CA HIS A 233 2.99 2.06 -0.92
C HIS A 233 2.19 2.51 0.32
N GLU A 234 1.14 1.78 0.67
CA GLU A 234 0.28 2.13 1.81
C GLU A 234 1.02 2.03 3.15
N VAL A 235 1.92 1.05 3.31
CA VAL A 235 2.81 0.98 4.48
C VAL A 235 3.78 2.17 4.49
N GLY A 236 4.22 2.66 3.33
CA GLY A 236 4.99 3.91 3.24
C GLY A 236 4.22 5.09 3.86
N HIS A 237 2.94 5.26 3.53
CA HIS A 237 2.07 6.27 4.16
C HIS A 237 1.87 6.03 5.66
N TRP A 238 1.63 4.78 6.06
CA TRP A 238 1.51 4.42 7.47
C TRP A 238 2.77 4.72 8.28
N LEU A 239 3.94 4.75 7.62
CA LEU A 239 5.24 5.17 8.16
C LEU A 239 5.56 6.65 7.85
N GLY A 240 4.57 7.47 7.54
CA GLY A 240 4.68 8.92 7.45
C GLY A 240 5.23 9.48 6.14
N LEU A 241 5.37 8.67 5.09
CA LEU A 241 5.73 9.16 3.76
C LEU A 241 4.52 9.79 3.07
N ARG A 242 4.78 10.81 2.26
CA ARG A 242 3.83 11.43 1.34
C ARG A 242 4.12 10.98 -0.08
N HIS A 243 3.19 11.24 -0.99
CA HIS A 243 3.48 11.14 -2.40
C HIS A 243 4.60 12.12 -2.79
N LEU A 244 5.43 11.76 -3.77
CA LEU A 244 6.60 12.55 -4.18
C LEU A 244 6.27 13.98 -4.61
N TRP A 245 5.06 14.21 -5.14
CA TRP A 245 4.59 15.54 -5.54
C TRP A 245 3.92 16.32 -4.39
N GLY A 246 3.96 15.79 -3.15
CA GLY A 246 3.39 16.43 -1.97
C GLY A 246 1.88 16.70 -2.06
N ASP A 247 1.18 15.95 -2.98
CA ASP A 247 -0.25 16.09 -3.29
C ASP A 247 -0.67 17.45 -3.87
N GLU A 248 0.32 18.22 -4.40
CA GLU A 248 0.15 19.51 -5.07
C GLU A 248 1.01 19.56 -6.34
N TYR A 249 0.63 20.41 -7.30
CA TYR A 249 1.45 20.60 -8.50
C TYR A 249 2.84 21.15 -8.15
N CYS A 250 3.89 20.39 -8.43
CA CYS A 250 5.27 20.71 -8.04
C CYS A 250 5.46 20.90 -6.52
N GLY A 251 4.65 20.22 -5.71
CA GLY A 251 4.73 20.27 -4.26
C GLY A 251 5.99 19.62 -3.71
N ASP A 252 5.99 19.38 -2.40
CA ASP A 252 7.15 18.88 -1.66
C ASP A 252 6.69 17.79 -0.68
N ASP A 253 7.30 16.61 -0.75
CA ASP A 253 7.06 15.52 0.20
C ASP A 253 7.82 15.68 1.53
N GLY A 254 8.64 16.72 1.61
CA GLY A 254 9.46 17.04 2.78
C GLY A 254 10.73 16.20 2.88
N ILE A 255 11.18 15.55 1.80
CA ILE A 255 12.37 14.70 1.76
C ILE A 255 13.38 15.25 0.75
N ALA A 256 14.60 15.51 1.21
CA ALA A 256 15.59 16.26 0.44
C ALA A 256 16.17 15.48 -0.76
N ASP A 257 16.13 14.15 -0.75
CA ASP A 257 16.70 13.30 -1.80
C ASP A 257 15.65 12.74 -2.77
N THR A 258 14.41 13.22 -2.70
CA THR A 258 13.36 13.03 -3.70
C THR A 258 13.22 14.30 -4.55
N PRO A 259 13.25 14.20 -5.89
CA PRO A 259 13.04 15.36 -6.73
C PRO A 259 11.57 15.81 -6.71
N LYS A 260 11.32 17.12 -6.73
CA LYS A 260 9.97 17.62 -6.95
C LYS A 260 9.44 17.18 -8.29
N GLN A 261 8.19 16.78 -8.36
CA GLN A 261 7.53 16.39 -9.61
C GLN A 261 6.12 16.97 -9.72
N ALA A 262 5.62 17.08 -10.96
CA ALA A 262 4.37 17.79 -11.24
C ALA A 262 3.11 17.07 -10.72
N GLY A 263 3.20 15.76 -10.54
CA GLY A 263 2.11 14.90 -10.12
C GLY A 263 2.55 13.44 -10.21
N ASN A 264 1.59 12.52 -10.12
CA ASN A 264 1.86 11.10 -10.25
C ASN A 264 2.27 10.70 -11.68
N ASN A 265 3.11 9.69 -11.77
CA ASN A 265 3.38 8.98 -13.01
C ASN A 265 2.53 7.69 -13.06
N VAL A 266 2.13 7.27 -14.26
CA VAL A 266 1.30 6.07 -14.47
C VAL A 266 1.95 5.11 -15.47
N GLY A 267 1.56 3.86 -15.44
CA GLY A 267 2.12 2.80 -16.28
C GLY A 267 3.58 2.54 -15.94
N CYS A 268 4.40 2.28 -16.97
CA CYS A 268 5.85 2.11 -16.84
C CYS A 268 6.56 3.14 -17.71
N PRO A 269 6.83 4.35 -17.23
CA PRO A 269 7.59 5.34 -17.98
C PRO A 269 9.00 4.85 -18.34
N THR A 270 9.51 5.31 -19.46
CA THR A 270 10.88 5.01 -19.90
C THR A 270 11.67 6.31 -20.06
N GLY A 271 12.97 6.24 -19.78
CA GLY A 271 13.86 7.41 -19.89
C GLY A 271 13.62 8.44 -18.78
N ILE A 272 14.09 9.65 -19.04
CA ILE A 272 13.98 10.80 -18.11
C ILE A 272 12.64 11.48 -18.33
N ARG A 273 11.86 11.61 -17.27
CA ARG A 273 10.59 12.35 -17.23
C ARG A 273 10.84 13.66 -16.48
N ALA A 274 11.24 14.70 -17.16
CA ALA A 274 11.53 15.97 -16.53
C ALA A 274 10.24 16.76 -16.25
N SER A 275 10.09 17.22 -15.00
CA SER A 275 9.03 18.13 -14.57
C SER A 275 9.57 19.05 -13.46
N CYS A 276 8.87 20.12 -13.15
CA CYS A 276 9.16 21.00 -12.00
C CYS A 276 10.64 21.42 -11.85
N ASN A 277 11.33 21.59 -12.96
CA ASN A 277 12.77 21.94 -12.99
C ASN A 277 13.67 20.90 -12.27
N ASN A 278 13.27 19.63 -12.20
CA ASN A 278 14.03 18.55 -11.58
C ASN A 278 15.24 18.07 -12.44
N GLY A 279 15.62 18.88 -13.43
CA GLY A 279 16.89 18.80 -14.13
C GLY A 279 17.07 17.54 -14.98
N SER A 280 18.31 17.06 -15.00
CA SER A 280 18.71 15.92 -15.82
C SER A 280 18.33 14.55 -15.23
N THR A 281 17.86 14.50 -13.99
CA THR A 281 17.43 13.24 -13.34
C THR A 281 15.97 12.95 -13.57
N GLY A 282 15.11 13.98 -13.67
CA GLY A 282 13.68 13.87 -13.85
C GLY A 282 12.94 13.36 -12.62
N ASP A 283 11.68 12.97 -12.82
CA ASP A 283 10.81 12.39 -11.82
C ASP A 283 11.33 11.02 -11.35
N MET A 284 11.22 10.76 -10.06
CA MET A 284 11.62 9.46 -9.48
C MET A 284 10.45 8.46 -9.56
N TYR A 285 9.91 8.26 -10.77
CA TYR A 285 8.71 7.44 -11.02
C TYR A 285 8.85 5.97 -10.60
N MET A 286 10.06 5.47 -10.33
CA MET A 286 10.30 4.13 -9.80
C MET A 286 10.27 4.06 -8.26
N ASN A 287 10.01 5.16 -7.57
CA ASN A 287 9.84 5.18 -6.13
C ASN A 287 8.49 4.56 -5.74
N TYR A 288 8.46 3.84 -4.62
CA TYR A 288 7.22 3.21 -4.15
C TYR A 288 6.12 4.23 -3.79
N MET A 289 6.45 5.52 -3.59
CA MET A 289 5.47 6.58 -3.31
C MET A 289 4.96 7.31 -4.57
N ASP A 290 5.19 6.76 -5.76
CA ASP A 290 4.53 7.17 -7.02
C ASP A 290 3.38 6.18 -7.37
N PHE A 291 2.69 6.39 -8.50
CA PHE A 291 1.53 5.59 -8.96
C PHE A 291 1.84 4.75 -10.19
N THR A 292 3.10 4.51 -10.49
CA THR A 292 3.47 3.63 -11.59
C THR A 292 3.06 2.19 -11.33
N SER A 293 3.02 1.39 -12.38
CA SER A 293 2.75 -0.04 -12.27
C SER A 293 3.81 -0.73 -11.40
N ASP A 294 3.41 -1.78 -10.70
CA ASP A 294 4.26 -2.53 -9.78
C ASP A 294 5.60 -2.95 -10.41
N ALA A 295 5.59 -3.36 -11.68
CA ALA A 295 6.80 -3.75 -12.41
C ALA A 295 7.87 -2.64 -12.51
N CYS A 296 7.49 -1.38 -12.30
CA CYS A 296 8.38 -0.22 -12.45
C CYS A 296 8.86 0.35 -11.12
N MET A 297 8.19 0.03 -10.02
CA MET A 297 8.57 0.50 -8.67
C MET A 297 9.67 -0.38 -8.10
N ASN A 298 10.74 0.21 -7.57
CA ASN A 298 11.86 -0.59 -7.06
C ASN A 298 12.69 0.04 -5.94
N LEU A 299 12.30 1.22 -5.40
CA LEU A 299 13.10 1.83 -4.34
C LEU A 299 12.29 2.72 -3.37
N PHE A 300 12.80 2.78 -2.15
CA PHE A 300 12.74 3.93 -1.25
C PHE A 300 14.09 4.61 -1.22
N THR A 301 14.12 5.92 -0.88
CA THR A 301 15.37 6.69 -0.72
C THR A 301 15.93 6.61 0.70
N LYS A 302 17.16 7.11 0.88
CA LYS A 302 17.79 7.25 2.20
C LYS A 302 17.02 8.21 3.11
N GLY A 303 16.56 9.34 2.56
CA GLY A 303 15.73 10.29 3.31
C GLY A 303 14.39 9.70 3.71
N GLN A 304 13.75 8.92 2.82
CA GLN A 304 12.54 8.17 3.16
C GLN A 304 12.79 7.13 4.27
N LYS A 305 13.88 6.36 4.20
CA LYS A 305 14.33 5.46 5.29
C LYS A 305 14.45 6.19 6.61
N GLU A 306 15.18 7.29 6.62
CA GLU A 306 15.42 8.07 7.84
C GLU A 306 14.11 8.59 8.45
N LYS A 307 13.21 9.13 7.63
CA LYS A 307 11.89 9.60 8.08
C LYS A 307 11.07 8.46 8.69
N MET A 308 10.95 7.33 8.00
CA MET A 308 10.22 6.17 8.51
C MET A 308 10.79 5.66 9.84
N ARG A 309 12.11 5.52 9.92
CA ARG A 309 12.78 5.01 11.12
C ARG A 309 12.72 5.96 12.32
N ALA A 310 12.65 7.28 12.08
CA ALA A 310 12.50 8.27 13.14
C ALA A 310 11.22 8.06 13.98
N LEU A 311 10.17 7.49 13.41
CA LEU A 311 8.94 7.14 14.13
C LEU A 311 9.14 6.06 15.21
N PHE A 312 10.22 5.28 15.12
CA PHE A 312 10.57 4.22 16.07
C PHE A 312 11.54 4.70 17.18
N ALA A 313 12.02 5.94 17.13
CA ALA A 313 12.83 6.51 18.20
C ALA A 313 12.01 6.58 19.51
N THR A 314 12.71 6.63 20.65
CA THR A 314 12.08 6.73 21.98
C THR A 314 11.09 7.89 22.02
N GLY A 315 9.84 7.63 22.37
CA GLY A 315 8.74 8.60 22.35
C GLY A 315 8.06 8.78 20.98
N GLY A 316 8.54 8.11 19.92
CA GLY A 316 7.94 8.15 18.60
C GLY A 316 6.68 7.28 18.48
N LEU A 317 5.86 7.59 17.49
CA LEU A 317 4.54 6.96 17.29
C LEU A 317 4.62 5.42 17.15
N ARG A 318 5.66 4.92 16.47
CA ARG A 318 5.85 3.49 16.18
C ARG A 318 6.82 2.80 17.15
N ASN A 319 7.41 3.53 18.10
CA ASN A 319 8.33 2.97 19.09
C ASN A 319 7.76 1.76 19.85
N PRO A 320 6.47 1.76 20.29
CA PRO A 320 5.92 0.62 21.04
C PRO A 320 5.95 -0.71 20.29
N LEU A 321 5.90 -0.71 18.95
CA LEU A 321 5.97 -1.92 18.13
C LEU A 321 7.27 -2.71 18.35
N LEU A 322 8.37 -2.05 18.69
CA LEU A 322 9.67 -2.70 18.93
C LEU A 322 9.67 -3.58 20.19
N SER A 323 8.74 -3.36 21.11
CA SER A 323 8.56 -4.16 22.33
C SER A 323 7.33 -5.06 22.28
N SER A 324 6.71 -5.20 21.09
CA SER A 324 5.52 -6.03 20.91
C SER A 324 5.78 -7.50 21.27
N LYS A 325 4.77 -8.11 21.88
CA LYS A 325 4.76 -9.57 22.15
C LYS A 325 4.22 -10.39 20.97
N GLY A 326 3.76 -9.75 19.90
CA GLY A 326 3.14 -10.41 18.74
C GLY A 326 4.06 -11.43 18.05
N LEU A 327 5.39 -11.28 18.18
CA LEU A 327 6.39 -12.24 17.65
C LEU A 327 7.04 -13.11 18.74
N GLN A 328 6.56 -13.01 19.98
CA GLN A 328 7.04 -13.88 21.08
C GLN A 328 6.20 -15.16 21.13
N MET A 329 6.77 -16.22 21.74
CA MET A 329 6.05 -17.46 21.95
C MET A 329 4.74 -17.18 22.72
N PRO A 330 3.60 -17.69 22.23
CA PRO A 330 2.33 -17.51 22.92
C PRO A 330 2.34 -18.23 24.29
N LEU A 331 1.64 -17.65 25.24
CA LEU A 331 1.46 -18.25 26.57
C LEU A 331 0.37 -19.34 26.54
N ILE A 332 -0.57 -19.21 25.61
CA ILE A 332 -1.70 -20.14 25.41
C ILE A 332 -1.58 -20.71 23.99
N MET A 333 -1.38 -22.03 23.91
CA MET A 333 -1.13 -22.71 22.63
C MET A 333 -2.41 -22.98 21.81
N GLU A 334 -3.59 -22.80 22.41
CA GLU A 334 -4.86 -22.98 21.71
C GLU A 334 -5.19 -21.72 20.91
N SER A 335 -5.30 -21.87 19.61
CA SER A 335 -5.87 -20.83 18.75
C SER A 335 -7.39 -20.75 18.92
N PRO A 336 -7.99 -19.56 18.81
CA PRO A 336 -9.44 -19.46 18.66
C PRO A 336 -9.91 -20.31 17.50
N LEU A 337 -11.05 -21.00 17.66
CA LEU A 337 -11.66 -21.71 16.55
C LEU A 337 -11.95 -20.71 15.42
N PRO A 338 -11.66 -21.06 14.16
CA PRO A 338 -12.00 -20.20 13.03
C PRO A 338 -13.51 -19.99 12.99
N GLU A 339 -13.92 -18.78 12.59
CA GLU A 339 -15.33 -18.47 12.33
C GLU A 339 -15.83 -19.43 11.22
N GLN A 340 -16.96 -20.10 11.45
CA GLN A 340 -17.51 -21.03 10.46
C GLN A 340 -18.08 -20.26 9.27
N ASP A 341 -17.75 -20.68 8.08
CA ASP A 341 -18.35 -20.15 6.85
C ASP A 341 -19.86 -20.45 6.82
N PRO A 342 -20.67 -19.55 6.27
CA PRO A 342 -22.06 -19.87 5.99
C PRO A 342 -22.16 -21.10 5.08
N LYS A 343 -23.05 -22.02 5.40
CA LYS A 343 -23.23 -23.29 4.65
C LYS A 343 -23.44 -23.14 3.14
N TRP A 344 -23.93 -22.00 2.69
CA TRP A 344 -24.15 -21.72 1.26
C TRP A 344 -22.85 -21.32 0.50
N LEU A 345 -21.73 -21.10 1.20
CA LEU A 345 -20.41 -20.91 0.58
C LEU A 345 -19.75 -22.25 0.19
N GLU A 346 -20.27 -23.38 0.67
CA GLU A 346 -19.73 -24.71 0.41
C GLU A 346 -20.35 -25.37 -0.86
N VAL A 347 -21.23 -24.66 -1.62
CA VAL A 347 -21.97 -25.18 -2.77
C VAL A 347 -21.39 -24.70 -4.08
#